data_28bc3c669e8ef0707833da5e9178ab96
#
_entry.id   28bc3c669e8ef0707833da5e9178ab96
#
_cell.length_a   1.000
_cell.length_b   1.000
_cell.length_c   1.000
_cell.angle_alpha   90.00
_cell.angle_beta   90.00
_cell.angle_gamma   90.00
#
_symmetry.space_group_name_H-M   'P 1'
#
loop_
_entity.id
_entity.type
_entity.pdbx_description
1 polymer ?
#
loop_
_entity_poly.entity_id
_entity_poly.type
_entity_poly.pdbx_seq_one_letter_code
_entity_poly.pdbx_strand_id
1 'polypeptide(L)'
;MKQTKVTLRSRPISQNRRSLYLDYYPPIRTAEMKMSRRQSLGIYIFEKPRNSMQKQHNEEMLAKAELIRCYRVSELINHNIDYIGPDKLNRDFLEYFKQTTLKHPPTWQSVYQYFYRFSKGHCLFGDLNFESCSRFREYLLEIPTKRTGQKLSTNTAATYLNIFRSLLKIAYRNKLLREDLSPSIGKIRLQESRVEYLTQSELIQLAHTPCDIPVLKNASLFSCLTGLRYSDISQLTWKDIAPSADGKGYDLRIKTQKTEKELTLPLGNDALRLCGAPGIGLVFPGLDRNITHHRLKQWLPECRNQEENYISFFSSHICCLANCCGCKYLHRQSDART
;
A
#
# COMPACT_ATOMS: atom_id res chain seq x y z
N MET A 1 -4.11 -8.83 35.30
CA MET A 1 -2.78 -9.49 35.29
C MET A 1 -2.00 -9.09 36.53
N LYS A 2 -1.38 -10.00 37.28
CA LYS A 2 -0.53 -9.63 38.42
C LYS A 2 0.76 -9.00 37.90
N GLN A 3 1.03 -7.77 38.30
CA GLN A 3 2.22 -7.01 37.91
C GLN A 3 3.48 -7.69 38.50
N THR A 4 4.49 -7.93 37.66
CA THR A 4 5.75 -8.53 38.11
C THR A 4 6.50 -7.52 39.00
N LYS A 5 6.73 -7.87 40.26
CA LYS A 5 7.54 -7.10 41.19
C LYS A 5 9.03 -7.42 40.99
N VAL A 6 9.86 -6.41 40.88
CA VAL A 6 11.33 -6.53 40.76
C VAL A 6 11.97 -6.00 42.03
N THR A 7 12.67 -6.86 42.74
CA THR A 7 13.32 -6.53 44.00
C THR A 7 14.81 -6.72 43.88
N LEU A 8 15.62 -5.71 44.28
CA LEU A 8 17.07 -5.84 44.40
C LEU A 8 17.39 -6.65 45.68
N ARG A 9 18.16 -7.72 45.51
CA ARG A 9 18.60 -8.60 46.60
C ARG A 9 20.08 -8.89 46.51
N SER A 10 20.66 -9.32 47.63
CA SER A 10 22.06 -9.72 47.69
C SER A 10 22.20 -11.14 48.23
N ARG A 11 23.24 -11.86 47.80
CA ARG A 11 23.67 -13.15 48.35
C ARG A 11 25.13 -13.12 48.73
N PRO A 12 25.53 -13.78 49.83
CA PRO A 12 26.94 -13.85 50.20
C PRO A 12 27.74 -14.61 49.16
N ILE A 13 28.97 -14.16 48.92
CA ILE A 13 30.00 -14.82 48.10
C ILE A 13 31.31 -14.84 48.91
N SER A 14 32.36 -15.49 48.37
CA SER A 14 33.66 -15.52 49.00
C SER A 14 34.26 -14.12 49.25
N GLN A 15 35.26 -14.04 50.15
CA GLN A 15 36.04 -12.81 50.42
C GLN A 15 35.24 -11.63 51.01
N ASN A 16 34.34 -11.88 51.98
CA ASN A 16 33.54 -10.85 52.65
C ASN A 16 32.77 -9.94 51.70
N ARG A 17 32.25 -10.52 50.61
CA ARG A 17 31.48 -9.80 49.57
C ARG A 17 30.08 -10.39 49.46
N ARG A 18 29.16 -9.56 48.92
CA ARG A 18 27.83 -9.98 48.55
C ARG A 18 27.58 -9.64 47.09
N SER A 19 27.08 -10.58 46.30
CA SER A 19 26.68 -10.39 44.92
C SER A 19 25.24 -9.86 44.87
N LEU A 20 25.02 -8.81 44.06
CA LEU A 20 23.68 -8.24 43.82
C LEU A 20 22.97 -8.95 42.68
N TYR A 21 21.66 -9.15 42.82
CA TYR A 21 20.82 -9.75 41.81
C TYR A 21 19.39 -9.17 41.86
N LEU A 22 18.66 -9.24 40.77
CA LEU A 22 17.24 -8.92 40.70
C LEU A 22 16.42 -10.19 40.93
N ASP A 23 15.40 -10.10 41.78
CA ASP A 23 14.42 -11.17 42.09
C ASP A 23 13.06 -10.75 41.49
N TYR A 24 12.53 -11.57 40.58
CA TYR A 24 11.29 -11.34 39.86
C TYR A 24 10.16 -12.19 40.42
N TYR A 25 9.01 -11.56 40.74
CA TYR A 25 7.85 -12.29 41.18
C TYR A 25 6.57 -11.72 40.54
N PRO A 26 5.85 -12.50 39.72
CA PRO A 26 6.17 -13.85 39.20
C PRO A 26 7.42 -13.89 38.31
N PRO A 27 7.97 -15.10 38.03
CA PRO A 27 9.13 -15.27 37.17
C PRO A 27 8.91 -14.69 35.76
N ILE A 28 9.97 -14.23 35.11
CA ILE A 28 9.95 -13.70 33.74
C ILE A 28 10.52 -14.69 32.75
N ARG A 29 10.12 -14.60 31.48
CA ARG A 29 10.78 -15.32 30.39
C ARG A 29 12.08 -14.60 29.97
N THR A 30 13.16 -15.34 29.90
CA THR A 30 14.45 -14.87 29.38
C THR A 30 14.43 -14.87 27.84
N ALA A 31 15.45 -14.25 27.22
CA ALA A 31 15.64 -14.29 25.77
C ALA A 31 15.74 -15.74 25.22
N GLU A 32 16.19 -16.68 26.04
CA GLU A 32 16.26 -18.11 25.71
C GLU A 32 14.94 -18.87 25.93
N MET A 33 13.81 -18.14 26.09
CA MET A 33 12.47 -18.69 26.35
C MET A 33 12.34 -19.50 27.68
N LYS A 34 13.32 -19.43 28.57
CA LYS A 34 13.29 -20.09 29.90
C LYS A 34 12.67 -19.18 30.95
N MET A 35 11.91 -19.75 31.87
CA MET A 35 11.39 -19.01 33.02
C MET A 35 12.50 -18.80 34.05
N SER A 36 12.81 -17.55 34.37
CA SER A 36 13.79 -17.19 35.37
C SER A 36 13.22 -16.29 36.45
N ARG A 37 13.53 -16.61 37.69
CA ARG A 37 13.19 -15.79 38.84
C ARG A 37 14.30 -14.83 39.24
N ARG A 38 15.56 -15.17 38.93
CA ARG A 38 16.71 -14.40 39.38
C ARG A 38 17.62 -14.02 38.22
N GLN A 39 18.05 -12.75 38.23
CA GLN A 39 19.04 -12.23 37.27
C GLN A 39 20.24 -11.67 38.04
N SER A 40 21.41 -12.28 37.89
CA SER A 40 22.65 -11.74 38.46
C SER A 40 23.03 -10.44 37.74
N LEU A 41 23.47 -9.43 38.49
CA LEU A 41 23.94 -8.15 37.95
C LEU A 41 25.46 -8.12 37.70
N GLY A 42 26.21 -9.12 38.18
CA GLY A 42 27.67 -9.09 38.12
C GLY A 42 28.30 -8.01 39.03
N ILE A 43 27.52 -7.42 39.91
CA ILE A 43 27.91 -6.36 40.83
C ILE A 43 28.05 -6.94 42.23
N TYR A 44 29.08 -6.53 42.97
CA TYR A 44 29.25 -6.94 44.34
C TYR A 44 29.46 -5.76 45.28
N ILE A 45 29.12 -5.92 46.57
CA ILE A 45 29.35 -5.00 47.66
C ILE A 45 30.14 -5.75 48.78
N PHE A 46 30.86 -5.02 49.60
CA PHE A 46 31.50 -5.54 50.79
C PHE A 46 30.47 -5.75 51.91
N GLU A 47 30.43 -6.92 52.52
CA GLU A 47 29.46 -7.23 53.59
C GLU A 47 29.79 -6.42 54.86
N LYS A 48 31.08 -6.32 55.22
CA LYS A 48 31.58 -5.50 56.30
C LYS A 48 32.68 -4.59 55.78
N PRO A 49 32.37 -3.34 55.33
CA PRO A 49 33.39 -2.43 54.81
C PRO A 49 34.32 -1.96 55.92
N ARG A 50 35.62 -2.07 55.69
CA ARG A 50 36.66 -1.81 56.68
C ARG A 50 37.23 -0.39 56.62
N ASN A 51 37.06 0.29 55.52
CA ASN A 51 37.57 1.62 55.26
C ASN A 51 36.60 2.50 54.47
N SER A 52 36.87 3.82 54.40
CA SER A 52 36.03 4.78 53.67
C SER A 52 35.87 4.40 52.19
N MET A 53 36.93 3.93 51.53
CA MET A 53 36.91 3.56 50.12
C MET A 53 35.95 2.39 49.84
N GLN A 54 35.89 1.40 50.74
CA GLN A 54 34.93 0.28 50.61
C GLN A 54 33.48 0.73 50.86
N LYS A 55 33.28 1.71 51.76
CA LYS A 55 31.94 2.31 51.97
C LYS A 55 31.46 3.05 50.71
N GLN A 56 32.32 3.90 50.16
CA GLN A 56 32.04 4.62 48.94
C GLN A 56 31.74 3.67 47.76
N HIS A 57 32.56 2.61 47.59
CA HIS A 57 32.31 1.55 46.60
C HIS A 57 30.92 0.93 46.76
N ASN A 58 30.51 0.61 47.98
CA ASN A 58 29.18 0.05 48.25
C ASN A 58 28.06 1.00 47.86
N GLU A 59 28.19 2.28 48.15
CA GLU A 59 27.20 3.29 47.78
C GLU A 59 27.05 3.43 46.26
N GLU A 60 28.20 3.51 45.57
CA GLU A 60 28.21 3.58 44.09
C GLU A 60 27.61 2.33 43.44
N MET A 61 27.96 1.17 43.94
CA MET A 61 27.48 -0.13 43.41
C MET A 61 25.99 -0.36 43.71
N LEU A 62 25.49 0.09 44.87
CA LEU A 62 24.06 0.04 45.20
C LEU A 62 23.28 1.02 44.34
N ALA A 63 23.76 2.25 44.12
CA ALA A 63 23.15 3.23 43.23
C ALA A 63 23.06 2.70 41.78
N LYS A 64 24.15 2.11 41.28
CA LYS A 64 24.19 1.48 39.97
C LYS A 64 23.18 0.33 39.83
N ALA A 65 23.11 -0.54 40.84
CA ALA A 65 22.19 -1.68 40.87
C ALA A 65 20.72 -1.20 40.92
N GLU A 66 20.43 -0.12 41.62
CA GLU A 66 19.12 0.45 41.72
C GLU A 66 18.68 1.09 40.37
N LEU A 67 19.57 1.77 39.66
CA LEU A 67 19.32 2.26 38.30
C LEU A 67 18.95 1.10 37.34
N ILE A 68 19.70 -0.02 37.43
CA ILE A 68 19.38 -1.21 36.62
C ILE A 68 18.00 -1.79 36.99
N ARG A 69 17.68 -1.82 38.30
CA ARG A 69 16.35 -2.25 38.75
C ARG A 69 15.23 -1.38 38.19
N CYS A 70 15.39 -0.07 38.27
CA CYS A 70 14.41 0.90 37.72
C CYS A 70 14.24 0.72 36.21
N TYR A 71 15.33 0.53 35.49
CA TYR A 71 15.30 0.27 34.04
C TYR A 71 14.52 -1.02 33.74
N ARG A 72 14.78 -2.12 34.50
CA ARG A 72 14.07 -3.38 34.32
C ARG A 72 12.59 -3.29 34.68
N VAL A 73 12.21 -2.53 35.71
CA VAL A 73 10.80 -2.26 36.02
C VAL A 73 10.14 -1.51 34.86
N SER A 74 10.81 -0.48 34.32
CA SER A 74 10.31 0.25 33.14
C SER A 74 10.13 -0.66 31.93
N GLU A 75 11.08 -1.55 31.62
CA GLU A 75 10.93 -2.52 30.53
C GLU A 75 9.71 -3.45 30.74
N LEU A 76 9.55 -3.99 31.95
CA LEU A 76 8.41 -4.88 32.25
C LEU A 76 7.08 -4.16 32.17
N ILE A 77 7.02 -2.90 32.58
CA ILE A 77 5.84 -2.06 32.43
C ILE A 77 5.58 -1.80 30.93
N ASN A 78 6.64 -1.47 30.17
CA ASN A 78 6.56 -1.21 28.74
C ASN A 78 6.13 -2.44 27.92
N HIS A 79 6.51 -3.65 28.35
CA HIS A 79 6.07 -4.90 27.73
C HIS A 79 4.64 -5.32 28.12
N ASN A 80 4.16 -4.92 29.29
CA ASN A 80 2.81 -5.27 29.80
C ASN A 80 1.75 -4.21 29.53
N ILE A 81 2.17 -2.99 29.29
CA ILE A 81 1.33 -1.84 28.86
C ILE A 81 2.01 -1.42 27.56
N ASP A 82 1.27 -1.19 26.49
CA ASP A 82 1.82 -0.65 25.21
C ASP A 82 2.37 0.79 25.45
N TYR A 83 3.32 0.89 26.39
CA TYR A 83 4.00 2.12 26.73
C TYR A 83 5.02 2.45 25.66
N ILE A 84 4.74 3.48 24.91
CA ILE A 84 5.68 4.07 23.97
C ILE A 84 6.41 5.19 24.68
N GLY A 85 7.73 5.02 24.85
CA GLY A 85 8.57 6.02 25.49
C GLY A 85 8.54 7.36 24.75
N PRO A 86 8.87 8.47 25.47
CA PRO A 86 8.92 9.82 24.88
C PRO A 86 9.78 9.90 23.61
N ASP A 87 10.88 9.18 23.55
CA ASP A 87 11.78 9.14 22.40
C ASP A 87 11.08 8.71 21.10
N LYS A 88 10.16 7.76 21.17
CA LYS A 88 9.40 7.30 20.00
C LYS A 88 8.29 8.27 19.62
N LEU A 89 7.65 8.91 20.60
CA LEU A 89 6.61 9.91 20.38
C LEU A 89 7.17 11.20 19.75
N ASN A 90 8.42 11.55 20.08
CA ASN A 90 9.12 12.72 19.55
C ASN A 90 9.77 12.45 18.18
N ARG A 91 9.67 11.24 17.63
CA ARG A 91 10.18 10.96 16.28
C ARG A 91 9.31 11.63 15.22
N ASP A 92 9.96 12.06 14.14
CA ASP A 92 9.30 12.67 13.00
C ASP A 92 8.51 11.61 12.22
N PHE A 93 7.19 11.80 12.17
CA PHE A 93 6.28 10.95 11.40
C PHE A 93 6.40 11.19 9.89
N LEU A 94 6.67 12.43 9.46
CA LEU A 94 6.82 12.74 8.04
C LEU A 94 8.04 12.05 7.44
N GLU A 95 9.14 12.01 8.16
CA GLU A 95 10.34 11.30 7.71
C GLU A 95 10.08 9.78 7.63
N TYR A 96 9.40 9.21 8.63
CA TYR A 96 8.98 7.81 8.59
C TYR A 96 8.06 7.53 7.40
N PHE A 97 7.08 8.41 7.14
CA PHE A 97 6.17 8.28 6.01
C PHE A 97 6.94 8.29 4.68
N LYS A 98 7.80 9.30 4.50
CA LYS A 98 8.65 9.46 3.32
C LYS A 98 9.49 8.20 3.04
N GLN A 99 10.17 7.67 4.05
CA GLN A 99 10.95 6.43 3.92
C GLN A 99 10.09 5.22 3.56
N THR A 100 8.88 5.14 4.13
CA THR A 100 7.94 4.06 3.83
C THR A 100 7.48 4.13 2.37
N THR A 101 7.28 5.32 1.80
CA THR A 101 6.85 5.47 0.39
C THR A 101 7.83 4.86 -0.61
N LEU A 102 9.13 4.81 -0.28
CA LEU A 102 10.17 4.24 -1.17
C LEU A 102 9.98 2.73 -1.42
N LYS A 103 9.27 2.05 -0.52
CA LYS A 103 8.99 0.60 -0.59
C LYS A 103 7.63 0.28 -1.20
N HIS A 104 6.89 1.30 -1.63
CA HIS A 104 5.52 1.17 -2.08
C HIS A 104 5.30 1.84 -3.46
N PRO A 105 4.17 1.57 -4.14
CA PRO A 105 3.85 2.19 -5.42
C PRO A 105 3.81 3.73 -5.36
N PRO A 106 4.01 4.44 -6.49
CA PRO A 106 4.08 5.92 -6.55
C PRO A 106 2.88 6.66 -5.93
N THR A 107 1.72 5.99 -5.85
CA THR A 107 0.51 6.55 -5.20
C THR A 107 0.77 6.91 -3.73
N TRP A 108 1.64 6.15 -3.02
CA TRP A 108 2.02 6.46 -1.64
C TRP A 108 2.74 7.80 -1.52
N GLN A 109 3.59 8.12 -2.50
CA GLN A 109 4.26 9.42 -2.57
C GLN A 109 3.23 10.57 -2.75
N SER A 110 2.17 10.34 -3.52
CA SER A 110 1.09 11.31 -3.65
C SER A 110 0.40 11.54 -2.29
N VAL A 111 0.07 10.48 -1.55
CA VAL A 111 -0.54 10.58 -0.21
C VAL A 111 0.38 11.33 0.77
N TYR A 112 1.68 11.03 0.74
CA TYR A 112 2.68 11.75 1.53
C TYR A 112 2.63 13.26 1.23
N GLN A 113 2.57 13.68 -0.03
CA GLN A 113 2.51 15.09 -0.41
C GLN A 113 1.22 15.78 0.10
N TYR A 114 0.08 15.08 0.09
CA TYR A 114 -1.15 15.61 0.68
C TYR A 114 -1.06 15.72 2.19
N PHE A 115 -0.50 14.71 2.87
CA PHE A 115 -0.32 14.75 4.31
C PHE A 115 0.70 15.82 4.75
N TYR A 116 1.81 15.97 4.01
CA TYR A 116 2.81 17.00 4.25
C TYR A 116 2.21 18.42 4.21
N ARG A 117 1.31 18.68 3.25
CA ARG A 117 0.60 19.97 3.16
C ARG A 117 -0.39 20.14 4.31
N PHE A 118 -1.15 19.11 4.62
CA PHE A 118 -2.09 19.10 5.73
C PHE A 118 -1.40 19.42 7.06
N SER A 119 -0.27 18.80 7.34
CA SER A 119 0.52 18.99 8.55
C SER A 119 1.44 20.22 8.52
N LYS A 120 1.40 21.00 7.42
CA LYS A 120 2.29 22.17 7.22
C LYS A 120 3.78 21.85 7.36
N GLY A 121 4.18 20.64 6.97
CA GLY A 121 5.57 20.18 7.01
C GLY A 121 6.08 19.75 8.38
N HIS A 122 5.21 19.60 9.39
CA HIS A 122 5.59 19.13 10.72
C HIS A 122 4.56 18.18 11.29
N CYS A 123 4.99 17.00 11.76
CA CYS A 123 4.16 16.05 12.48
C CYS A 123 5.04 15.02 13.19
N LEU A 124 4.90 14.92 14.49
CA LEU A 124 5.53 13.88 15.30
C LEU A 124 4.57 12.71 15.50
N PHE A 125 5.09 11.55 15.89
CA PHE A 125 4.23 10.41 16.25
C PHE A 125 3.29 10.74 17.42
N GLY A 126 3.70 11.61 18.34
CA GLY A 126 2.88 12.09 19.45
C GLY A 126 1.68 12.94 19.03
N ASP A 127 1.73 13.59 17.86
CA ASP A 127 0.65 14.43 17.33
C ASP A 127 -0.45 13.61 16.66
N LEU A 128 -0.18 12.31 16.39
CA LEU A 128 -1.14 11.43 15.78
C LEU A 128 -2.15 10.92 16.82
N ASN A 129 -3.36 11.37 16.69
CA ASN A 129 -4.51 10.93 17.45
C ASN A 129 -5.73 10.78 16.54
N PHE A 130 -6.83 10.27 17.07
CA PHE A 130 -8.09 10.10 16.32
C PHE A 130 -8.54 11.40 15.65
N GLU A 131 -8.46 12.52 16.36
CA GLU A 131 -8.92 13.82 15.86
C GLU A 131 -8.08 14.32 14.68
N SER A 132 -6.73 14.28 14.80
CA SER A 132 -5.83 14.69 13.71
C SER A 132 -5.99 13.82 12.48
N CYS A 133 -6.19 12.52 12.65
CA CYS A 133 -6.43 11.58 11.55
C CYS A 133 -7.80 11.79 10.89
N SER A 134 -8.83 12.09 11.67
CA SER A 134 -10.18 12.41 11.16
C SER A 134 -10.18 13.73 10.39
N ARG A 135 -9.47 14.76 10.86
CA ARG A 135 -9.28 16.02 10.12
C ARG A 135 -8.55 15.80 8.78
N PHE A 136 -7.58 14.90 8.73
CA PHE A 136 -6.94 14.56 7.46
C PHE A 136 -7.90 13.89 6.48
N ARG A 137 -8.82 13.04 6.96
CA ARG A 137 -9.89 12.47 6.12
C ARG A 137 -10.78 13.56 5.50
N GLU A 138 -11.20 14.54 6.29
CA GLU A 138 -12.02 15.67 5.83
C GLU A 138 -11.24 16.55 4.84
N TYR A 139 -9.97 16.83 5.16
CA TYR A 139 -9.08 17.54 4.26
C TYR A 139 -8.99 16.88 2.88
N LEU A 140 -8.91 15.54 2.79
CA LEU A 140 -8.87 14.83 1.51
C LEU A 140 -10.16 14.99 0.70
N LEU A 141 -11.32 15.21 1.35
CA LEU A 141 -12.59 15.42 0.67
C LEU A 141 -12.77 16.85 0.13
N GLU A 142 -12.04 17.82 0.69
CA GLU A 142 -12.24 19.23 0.39
C GLU A 142 -11.11 19.85 -0.43
N ILE A 143 -9.91 19.29 -0.37
CA ILE A 143 -8.73 19.88 -0.98
C ILE A 143 -8.82 19.92 -2.51
N PRO A 144 -8.58 21.08 -3.15
CA PRO A 144 -8.48 21.15 -4.59
C PRO A 144 -7.18 20.51 -5.10
N THR A 145 -7.26 19.86 -6.26
CA THR A 145 -6.09 19.31 -6.95
C THR A 145 -5.24 20.46 -7.53
N LYS A 146 -3.92 20.34 -7.46
CA LYS A 146 -3.01 21.36 -8.02
C LYS A 146 -3.18 21.57 -9.52
N ARG A 147 -3.56 20.50 -10.26
CA ARG A 147 -3.59 20.51 -11.72
C ARG A 147 -4.86 21.15 -12.30
N THR A 148 -5.99 20.93 -11.67
CA THR A 148 -7.28 21.33 -12.22
C THR A 148 -8.04 22.32 -11.33
N GLY A 149 -7.57 22.59 -10.11
CA GLY A 149 -8.30 23.40 -9.13
C GLY A 149 -9.60 22.77 -8.61
N GLN A 150 -10.01 21.62 -9.16
CA GLN A 150 -11.19 20.87 -8.72
C GLN A 150 -10.87 20.03 -7.49
N LYS A 151 -11.88 19.72 -6.67
CA LYS A 151 -11.73 18.80 -5.54
C LYS A 151 -11.25 17.42 -6.02
N LEU A 152 -10.56 16.69 -5.14
CA LEU A 152 -10.26 15.28 -5.40
C LEU A 152 -11.54 14.49 -5.62
N SER A 153 -11.55 13.58 -6.60
CA SER A 153 -12.68 12.65 -6.72
C SER A 153 -12.82 11.83 -5.44
N THR A 154 -14.06 11.52 -5.05
CA THR A 154 -14.34 10.73 -3.84
C THR A 154 -13.59 9.38 -3.83
N ASN A 155 -13.49 8.73 -4.99
CA ASN A 155 -12.78 7.46 -5.13
C ASN A 155 -11.25 7.63 -4.95
N THR A 156 -10.67 8.74 -5.42
CA THR A 156 -9.26 9.06 -5.17
C THR A 156 -9.02 9.36 -3.69
N ALA A 157 -9.88 10.17 -3.07
CA ALA A 157 -9.81 10.46 -1.64
C ALA A 157 -9.92 9.18 -0.79
N ALA A 158 -10.83 8.26 -1.15
CA ALA A 158 -10.97 6.96 -0.50
C ALA A 158 -9.71 6.10 -0.63
N THR A 159 -9.10 6.07 -1.82
CA THR A 159 -7.83 5.35 -2.06
C THR A 159 -6.70 5.93 -1.22
N TYR A 160 -6.57 7.26 -1.17
CA TYR A 160 -5.55 7.94 -0.38
C TYR A 160 -5.73 7.70 1.12
N LEU A 161 -6.98 7.77 1.60
CA LEU A 161 -7.28 7.46 3.00
C LEU A 161 -6.94 6.00 3.35
N ASN A 162 -7.22 5.04 2.46
CA ASN A 162 -6.89 3.64 2.69
C ASN A 162 -5.37 3.41 2.76
N ILE A 163 -4.58 4.11 1.95
CA ILE A 163 -3.12 4.09 2.02
C ILE A 163 -2.66 4.67 3.37
N PHE A 164 -3.19 5.81 3.80
CA PHE A 164 -2.87 6.40 5.09
C PHE A 164 -3.22 5.47 6.26
N ARG A 165 -4.39 4.85 6.24
CA ARG A 165 -4.78 3.84 7.24
C ARG A 165 -3.82 2.64 7.25
N SER A 166 -3.37 2.19 6.08
CA SER A 166 -2.36 1.12 5.98
C SER A 166 -1.03 1.53 6.59
N LEU A 167 -0.59 2.77 6.37
CA LEU A 167 0.62 3.34 6.99
C LEU A 167 0.51 3.35 8.52
N LEU A 168 -0.62 3.83 9.08
CA LEU A 168 -0.84 3.84 10.53
C LEU A 168 -0.81 2.42 11.11
N LYS A 169 -1.41 1.45 10.42
CA LYS A 169 -1.37 0.05 10.82
C LYS A 169 0.05 -0.53 10.82
N ILE A 170 0.88 -0.18 9.82
CA ILE A 170 2.29 -0.56 9.78
C ILE A 170 3.05 0.10 10.95
N ALA A 171 2.83 1.38 11.20
CA ALA A 171 3.44 2.11 12.31
C ALA A 171 3.06 1.51 13.69
N TYR A 172 1.80 1.12 13.88
CA TYR A 172 1.35 0.43 15.08
C TYR A 172 2.05 -0.94 15.24
N ARG A 173 2.11 -1.76 14.20
CA ARG A 173 2.83 -3.04 14.22
C ARG A 173 4.32 -2.88 14.56
N ASN A 174 4.93 -1.79 14.13
CA ASN A 174 6.31 -1.42 14.45
C ASN A 174 6.45 -0.79 15.85
N LYS A 175 5.38 -0.78 16.67
CA LYS A 175 5.36 -0.22 18.03
C LYS A 175 5.79 1.25 18.09
N LEU A 176 5.37 2.03 17.10
CA LEU A 176 5.57 3.48 17.02
C LEU A 176 4.31 4.27 17.41
N LEU A 177 3.13 3.63 17.43
CA LEU A 177 1.87 4.19 17.90
C LEU A 177 1.37 3.43 19.13
N ARG A 178 0.70 4.14 20.05
CA ARG A 178 0.14 3.55 21.29
C ARG A 178 -1.03 2.62 20.99
N GLU A 179 -1.82 2.96 19.97
CA GLU A 179 -3.00 2.22 19.56
C GLU A 179 -3.12 2.16 18.05
N ASP A 180 -3.87 1.21 17.53
CA ASP A 180 -4.17 1.15 16.10
C ASP A 180 -5.27 2.17 15.77
N LEU A 181 -4.87 3.33 15.27
CA LEU A 181 -5.79 4.39 14.84
C LEU A 181 -6.54 4.04 13.54
N SER A 182 -6.07 3.04 12.80
CA SER A 182 -6.62 2.73 11.47
C SER A 182 -8.08 2.27 11.47
N PRO A 183 -8.61 1.48 12.45
CA PRO A 183 -10.02 1.10 12.48
C PRO A 183 -10.95 2.27 12.83
N SER A 184 -10.47 3.18 13.69
CA SER A 184 -11.28 4.28 14.22
C SER A 184 -11.59 5.36 13.19
N ILE A 185 -10.72 5.51 12.16
CA ILE A 185 -10.93 6.47 11.09
C ILE A 185 -12.01 5.97 10.14
N GLY A 186 -13.13 6.69 10.04
CA GLY A 186 -14.25 6.35 9.17
C GLY A 186 -13.83 6.20 7.71
N LYS A 187 -14.32 5.16 7.05
CA LYS A 187 -14.09 4.95 5.60
C LYS A 187 -14.80 6.04 4.78
N ILE A 188 -14.22 6.39 3.65
CA ILE A 188 -14.91 7.16 2.61
C ILE A 188 -15.66 6.16 1.74
N ARG A 189 -16.97 6.33 1.59
CA ARG A 189 -17.78 5.49 0.71
C ARG A 189 -17.39 5.76 -0.74
N LEU A 190 -17.15 4.69 -1.48
CA LEU A 190 -16.89 4.79 -2.90
C LEU A 190 -18.17 5.22 -3.62
N GLN A 191 -18.02 6.13 -4.56
CA GLN A 191 -19.09 6.44 -5.50
C GLN A 191 -19.02 5.45 -6.66
N GLU A 192 -20.13 4.81 -6.94
CA GLU A 192 -20.27 4.00 -8.14
C GLU A 192 -20.22 4.94 -9.35
N SER A 193 -19.19 4.79 -10.18
CA SER A 193 -19.16 5.45 -11.48
C SER A 193 -20.02 4.63 -12.45
N ARG A 194 -20.94 5.26 -13.16
CA ARG A 194 -21.59 4.60 -14.28
C ARG A 194 -20.52 4.19 -15.29
N VAL A 195 -20.54 2.91 -15.65
CA VAL A 195 -19.69 2.41 -16.71
C VAL A 195 -20.35 2.81 -18.01
N GLU A 196 -19.77 3.79 -18.70
CA GLU A 196 -20.21 4.16 -20.03
C GLU A 196 -19.59 3.20 -21.06
N TYR A 197 -20.33 2.85 -22.08
CA TYR A 197 -19.91 1.94 -23.15
C TYR A 197 -20.40 2.44 -24.50
N LEU A 198 -19.66 2.10 -25.56
CA LEU A 198 -20.12 2.34 -26.92
C LEU A 198 -21.17 1.29 -27.30
N THR A 199 -22.26 1.78 -27.81
CA THR A 199 -23.22 0.92 -28.51
C THR A 199 -22.61 0.42 -29.82
N GLN A 200 -23.21 -0.62 -30.40
CA GLN A 200 -22.76 -1.13 -31.69
C GLN A 200 -22.82 -0.06 -32.81
N SER A 201 -23.87 0.77 -32.81
CA SER A 201 -24.00 1.89 -33.75
C SER A 201 -22.88 2.93 -33.58
N GLU A 202 -22.55 3.27 -32.34
CA GLU A 202 -21.44 4.22 -32.07
C GLU A 202 -20.09 3.63 -32.46
N LEU A 203 -19.89 2.31 -32.29
CA LEU A 203 -18.65 1.64 -32.72
C LEU A 203 -18.50 1.67 -34.25
N ILE A 204 -19.59 1.42 -34.99
CA ILE A 204 -19.62 1.52 -36.45
C ILE A 204 -19.30 2.97 -36.89
N GLN A 205 -19.94 3.95 -36.24
CA GLN A 205 -19.69 5.37 -36.51
C GLN A 205 -18.22 5.71 -36.24
N LEU A 206 -17.65 5.24 -35.13
CA LEU A 206 -16.24 5.42 -34.77
C LEU A 206 -15.31 4.83 -35.87
N ALA A 207 -15.64 3.66 -36.39
CA ALA A 207 -14.88 3.02 -37.45
C ALA A 207 -14.88 3.84 -38.76
N HIS A 208 -15.97 4.58 -39.04
CA HIS A 208 -16.07 5.45 -40.21
C HIS A 208 -15.46 6.84 -39.98
N THR A 209 -15.32 7.30 -38.73
CA THR A 209 -14.78 8.62 -38.43
C THR A 209 -13.29 8.69 -38.80
N PRO A 210 -12.87 9.72 -39.57
CA PRO A 210 -11.45 9.92 -39.89
C PRO A 210 -10.62 10.11 -38.61
N CYS A 211 -9.39 9.59 -38.61
CA CYS A 211 -8.42 9.77 -37.53
C CYS A 211 -7.04 10.02 -38.11
N ASP A 212 -6.40 11.12 -37.74
CA ASP A 212 -5.06 11.50 -38.23
C ASP A 212 -3.96 10.48 -37.87
N ILE A 213 -4.25 9.62 -36.90
CA ILE A 213 -3.30 8.62 -36.40
C ILE A 213 -3.87 7.20 -36.62
N PRO A 214 -3.58 6.56 -37.75
CA PRO A 214 -4.15 5.25 -38.06
C PRO A 214 -3.88 4.17 -37.01
N VAL A 215 -2.68 4.16 -36.38
CA VAL A 215 -2.36 3.19 -35.33
C VAL A 215 -3.23 3.39 -34.09
N LEU A 216 -3.59 4.62 -33.74
CA LEU A 216 -4.49 4.91 -32.63
C LEU A 216 -5.91 4.41 -32.94
N LYS A 217 -6.41 4.68 -34.14
CA LYS A 217 -7.73 4.19 -34.59
C LYS A 217 -7.82 2.67 -34.56
N ASN A 218 -6.85 1.99 -35.18
CA ASN A 218 -6.84 0.54 -35.25
C ASN A 218 -6.71 -0.10 -33.86
N ALA A 219 -5.81 0.40 -33.00
CA ALA A 219 -5.64 -0.09 -31.64
C ALA A 219 -6.88 0.14 -30.78
N SER A 220 -7.59 1.27 -30.99
CA SER A 220 -8.85 1.58 -30.26
C SER A 220 -9.98 0.64 -30.64
N LEU A 221 -10.20 0.44 -31.94
CA LEU A 221 -11.18 -0.51 -32.44
C LEU A 221 -10.84 -1.95 -32.06
N PHE A 222 -9.55 -2.31 -32.12
CA PHE A 222 -9.06 -3.62 -31.65
C PHE A 222 -9.36 -3.82 -30.16
N SER A 223 -9.13 -2.81 -29.33
CA SER A 223 -9.52 -2.83 -27.90
C SER A 223 -11.01 -3.09 -27.71
N CYS A 224 -11.85 -2.44 -28.50
CA CYS A 224 -13.31 -2.62 -28.44
C CYS A 224 -13.75 -4.04 -28.83
N LEU A 225 -13.08 -4.66 -29.81
CA LEU A 225 -13.41 -6.00 -30.28
C LEU A 225 -12.86 -7.13 -29.39
N THR A 226 -11.70 -6.93 -28.79
CA THR A 226 -10.98 -7.97 -28.03
C THR A 226 -11.16 -7.89 -26.54
N GLY A 227 -11.48 -6.73 -26.05
CA GLY A 227 -11.54 -6.53 -24.62
C GLY A 227 -10.20 -6.26 -23.96
N LEU A 228 -9.13 -6.07 -24.67
CA LEU A 228 -7.81 -5.85 -24.12
C LEU A 228 -7.63 -4.41 -23.63
N ARG A 229 -6.88 -4.27 -22.54
CA ARG A 229 -6.50 -2.95 -22.01
C ARG A 229 -5.39 -2.33 -22.87
N TYR A 230 -5.28 -1.00 -22.80
CA TYR A 230 -4.20 -0.27 -23.44
C TYR A 230 -2.80 -0.85 -23.12
N SER A 231 -2.54 -1.20 -21.84
CA SER A 231 -1.27 -1.79 -21.42
C SER A 231 -0.95 -3.10 -22.13
N ASP A 232 -1.96 -3.89 -22.42
CA ASP A 232 -1.81 -5.20 -23.07
C ASP A 232 -1.62 -5.00 -24.59
N ILE A 233 -2.39 -4.09 -25.20
CA ILE A 233 -2.31 -3.77 -26.63
C ILE A 233 -1.00 -3.09 -27.01
N SER A 234 -0.50 -2.17 -26.18
CA SER A 234 0.73 -1.43 -26.45
C SER A 234 1.99 -2.31 -26.48
N GLN A 235 1.93 -3.50 -25.90
CA GLN A 235 3.02 -4.47 -25.88
C GLN A 235 2.72 -5.72 -26.70
N LEU A 236 1.58 -5.76 -27.38
CA LEU A 236 1.17 -6.88 -28.20
C LEU A 236 2.14 -7.09 -29.36
N THR A 237 2.64 -8.29 -29.51
CA THR A 237 3.57 -8.68 -30.58
C THR A 237 2.92 -9.69 -31.52
N TRP A 238 3.45 -9.81 -32.75
CA TRP A 238 3.02 -10.80 -33.69
C TRP A 238 3.25 -12.25 -33.23
N LYS A 239 4.11 -12.47 -32.25
CA LYS A 239 4.33 -13.79 -31.63
C LYS A 239 3.15 -14.23 -30.76
N ASP A 240 2.36 -13.27 -30.29
CA ASP A 240 1.21 -13.53 -29.44
C ASP A 240 -0.04 -13.94 -30.26
N ILE A 241 0.03 -13.80 -31.58
CA ILE A 241 -1.04 -14.20 -32.53
C ILE A 241 -0.60 -15.46 -33.24
N ALA A 242 -1.28 -16.56 -32.98
CA ALA A 242 -0.96 -17.87 -33.54
C ALA A 242 -2.20 -18.49 -34.22
N PRO A 243 -2.02 -19.36 -35.21
CA PRO A 243 -3.14 -20.14 -35.75
C PRO A 243 -3.85 -20.89 -34.64
N SER A 244 -5.17 -20.93 -34.69
CA SER A 244 -5.98 -21.64 -33.71
C SER A 244 -5.78 -23.18 -33.87
N ALA A 245 -5.90 -23.90 -32.77
CA ALA A 245 -5.69 -25.34 -32.72
C ALA A 245 -6.70 -26.14 -33.64
N ASP A 246 -7.84 -25.54 -33.90
CA ASP A 246 -8.87 -26.13 -34.79
C ASP A 246 -8.67 -25.78 -36.27
N GLY A 247 -7.61 -25.02 -36.61
CA GLY A 247 -7.28 -24.60 -37.96
C GLY A 247 -8.24 -23.58 -38.59
N LYS A 248 -9.24 -23.07 -37.84
CA LYS A 248 -10.29 -22.18 -38.35
C LYS A 248 -10.12 -20.70 -38.01
N GLY A 249 -8.90 -20.25 -37.73
CA GLY A 249 -8.67 -18.84 -37.40
C GLY A 249 -7.38 -18.62 -36.67
N TYR A 250 -7.33 -17.56 -35.89
CA TYR A 250 -6.19 -17.16 -35.07
C TYR A 250 -6.60 -16.98 -33.61
N ASP A 251 -5.74 -17.38 -32.71
CA ASP A 251 -5.85 -17.16 -31.29
C ASP A 251 -4.81 -16.12 -30.84
N LEU A 252 -5.24 -15.24 -29.96
CA LEU A 252 -4.37 -14.33 -29.23
C LEU A 252 -4.00 -14.96 -27.89
N ARG A 253 -2.71 -15.13 -27.62
CA ARG A 253 -2.18 -15.70 -26.37
C ARG A 253 -1.26 -14.70 -25.71
N ILE A 254 -1.72 -14.08 -24.64
CA ILE A 254 -0.96 -13.06 -23.92
C ILE A 254 -0.97 -13.32 -22.41
N LYS A 255 0.06 -12.82 -21.74
CA LYS A 255 0.06 -12.66 -20.29
C LYS A 255 -0.33 -11.21 -19.96
N THR A 256 -1.52 -11.05 -19.34
CA THR A 256 -2.05 -9.71 -19.05
C THR A 256 -1.18 -8.96 -18.04
N GLN A 257 -0.84 -7.72 -18.31
CA GLN A 257 0.06 -6.88 -17.49
C GLN A 257 -0.45 -6.63 -16.07
N LYS A 258 -1.75 -6.41 -15.89
CA LYS A 258 -2.33 -6.04 -14.60
C LYS A 258 -2.54 -7.23 -13.66
N THR A 259 -2.84 -8.41 -14.20
CA THR A 259 -3.22 -9.58 -13.38
C THR A 259 -2.25 -10.73 -13.51
N GLU A 260 -1.26 -10.60 -14.40
CA GLU A 260 -0.25 -11.63 -14.73
C GLU A 260 -0.85 -12.99 -15.13
N LYS A 261 -2.13 -12.99 -15.56
CA LYS A 261 -2.81 -14.20 -15.99
C LYS A 261 -2.62 -14.42 -17.48
N GLU A 262 -2.42 -15.68 -17.85
CA GLU A 262 -2.47 -16.09 -19.25
C GLU A 262 -3.90 -15.99 -19.75
N LEU A 263 -4.06 -15.41 -20.92
CA LEU A 263 -5.32 -15.20 -21.59
C LEU A 263 -5.19 -15.71 -23.04
N THR A 264 -6.09 -16.61 -23.43
CA THR A 264 -6.23 -17.04 -24.82
C THR A 264 -7.60 -16.57 -25.31
N LEU A 265 -7.62 -15.81 -26.39
CA LEU A 265 -8.83 -15.27 -27.00
C LEU A 265 -8.84 -15.62 -28.49
N PRO A 266 -9.95 -16.15 -29.03
CA PRO A 266 -10.10 -16.30 -30.47
C PRO A 266 -10.20 -14.90 -31.12
N LEU A 267 -9.43 -14.65 -32.17
CA LEU A 267 -9.47 -13.42 -32.93
C LEU A 267 -10.46 -13.53 -34.07
N GLY A 268 -11.50 -12.69 -34.04
CA GLY A 268 -12.39 -12.53 -35.18
C GLY A 268 -11.68 -11.84 -36.37
N ASN A 269 -12.18 -12.08 -37.58
CA ASN A 269 -11.61 -11.55 -38.82
C ASN A 269 -11.46 -10.02 -38.83
N ASP A 270 -12.41 -9.30 -38.21
CA ASP A 270 -12.35 -7.84 -38.15
C ASP A 270 -11.24 -7.37 -37.21
N ALA A 271 -11.05 -8.02 -36.07
CA ALA A 271 -9.93 -7.73 -35.16
C ALA A 271 -8.57 -8.05 -35.84
N LEU A 272 -8.49 -9.13 -36.57
CA LEU A 272 -7.28 -9.51 -37.32
C LEU A 272 -6.94 -8.47 -38.42
N ARG A 273 -7.94 -7.99 -39.15
CA ARG A 273 -7.75 -6.91 -40.17
C ARG A 273 -7.18 -5.64 -39.56
N LEU A 274 -7.58 -5.26 -38.32
CA LEU A 274 -7.05 -4.09 -37.64
C LEU A 274 -5.58 -4.22 -37.23
N CYS A 275 -5.07 -5.45 -37.10
CA CYS A 275 -3.65 -5.70 -36.86
C CYS A 275 -2.77 -5.35 -38.06
N GLY A 276 -3.34 -5.37 -39.30
CA GLY A 276 -2.60 -5.18 -40.53
C GLY A 276 -1.89 -6.46 -41.01
N ALA A 277 -0.84 -6.29 -41.80
CA ALA A 277 -0.06 -7.41 -42.33
C ALA A 277 0.84 -8.03 -41.25
N PRO A 278 0.93 -9.38 -41.16
CA PRO A 278 1.84 -10.04 -40.23
C PRO A 278 3.28 -9.52 -40.40
N GLY A 279 3.97 -9.31 -39.27
CA GLY A 279 5.29 -8.74 -39.24
C GLY A 279 6.15 -9.22 -38.07
N ILE A 280 7.25 -8.53 -37.80
CA ILE A 280 8.14 -8.78 -36.67
C ILE A 280 8.00 -7.67 -35.66
N GLY A 281 7.87 -8.00 -34.36
CA GLY A 281 7.77 -7.02 -33.27
C GLY A 281 6.35 -6.65 -32.90
N LEU A 282 6.12 -5.40 -32.56
CA LEU A 282 4.81 -4.92 -32.07
C LEU A 282 3.76 -4.91 -33.19
N VAL A 283 2.53 -5.30 -32.84
CA VAL A 283 1.36 -5.22 -33.74
C VAL A 283 0.95 -3.76 -33.97
N PHE A 284 1.04 -2.92 -32.95
CA PHE A 284 0.71 -1.49 -33.01
C PHE A 284 1.93 -0.61 -32.69
N PRO A 285 2.93 -0.52 -33.59
CA PRO A 285 4.13 0.27 -33.35
C PRO A 285 3.80 1.76 -33.29
N GLY A 286 4.44 2.50 -32.36
CA GLY A 286 4.20 3.94 -32.16
C GLY A 286 2.98 4.28 -31.32
N LEU A 287 2.30 3.31 -30.74
CA LEU A 287 1.19 3.55 -29.80
C LEU A 287 1.74 4.02 -28.44
N ASP A 288 1.91 5.34 -28.28
CA ASP A 288 2.37 5.96 -27.03
C ASP A 288 1.20 6.41 -26.16
N ARG A 289 1.37 6.34 -24.83
CA ARG A 289 0.36 6.72 -23.84
C ARG A 289 -0.03 8.18 -23.92
N ASN A 290 0.93 9.07 -24.19
CA ASN A 290 0.66 10.50 -24.28
C ASN A 290 -0.16 10.83 -25.52
N ILE A 291 0.20 10.23 -26.67
CA ILE A 291 -0.55 10.35 -27.93
C ILE A 291 -1.96 9.81 -27.75
N THR A 292 -2.09 8.61 -27.18
CA THR A 292 -3.38 7.97 -26.95
C THR A 292 -4.30 8.83 -26.08
N HIS A 293 -3.79 9.35 -24.96
CA HIS A 293 -4.62 10.11 -24.03
C HIS A 293 -5.10 11.45 -24.61
N HIS A 294 -4.24 12.19 -25.30
CA HIS A 294 -4.57 13.51 -25.82
C HIS A 294 -5.38 13.43 -27.10
N ARG A 295 -4.95 12.62 -28.06
CA ARG A 295 -5.59 12.50 -29.38
C ARG A 295 -6.91 11.74 -29.33
N LEU A 296 -7.04 10.76 -28.45
CA LEU A 296 -8.29 10.06 -28.25
C LEU A 296 -9.39 11.01 -27.78
N LYS A 297 -9.07 11.95 -26.89
CA LYS A 297 -10.00 12.99 -26.44
C LYS A 297 -10.44 13.96 -27.54
N GLN A 298 -9.64 14.16 -28.55
CA GLN A 298 -9.98 14.99 -29.70
C GLN A 298 -10.83 14.21 -30.71
N TRP A 299 -10.51 12.96 -30.96
CA TRP A 299 -11.16 12.14 -31.95
C TRP A 299 -12.54 11.58 -31.52
N LEU A 300 -12.70 11.17 -30.28
CA LEU A 300 -13.97 10.59 -29.79
C LEU A 300 -15.18 11.54 -29.81
N PRO A 301 -15.07 12.82 -29.50
CA PRO A 301 -16.20 13.78 -29.61
C PRO A 301 -16.73 13.94 -31.01
N GLU A 302 -15.89 13.77 -32.03
CA GLU A 302 -16.34 13.82 -33.45
C GLU A 302 -17.36 12.72 -33.77
N CYS A 303 -17.42 11.66 -32.94
CA CYS A 303 -18.34 10.53 -33.10
C CYS A 303 -19.61 10.67 -32.25
N ARG A 304 -19.61 11.54 -31.24
CA ARG A 304 -20.69 11.75 -30.30
C ARG A 304 -21.06 13.23 -30.22
N ASN A 305 -22.33 13.55 -30.36
CA ASN A 305 -22.85 14.93 -30.20
C ASN A 305 -22.91 15.42 -28.74
N GLN A 306 -22.24 14.78 -27.76
CA GLN A 306 -22.28 15.20 -26.36
C GLN A 306 -20.91 15.05 -25.64
N GLU A 307 -20.54 16.12 -24.93
CA GLU A 307 -19.41 16.20 -24.02
C GLU A 307 -19.70 15.41 -22.75
N GLU A 308 -18.85 14.50 -22.34
CA GLU A 308 -18.41 14.22 -20.99
C GLU A 308 -17.78 12.81 -20.81
N ASN A 309 -16.64 12.74 -20.10
CA ASN A 309 -16.02 11.58 -19.42
C ASN A 309 -15.33 10.46 -20.23
N TYR A 310 -14.43 10.77 -21.14
CA TYR A 310 -13.79 9.78 -22.05
C TYR A 310 -12.57 9.01 -21.57
N ILE A 311 -12.02 9.28 -20.39
CA ILE A 311 -10.74 8.70 -19.96
C ILE A 311 -10.89 7.33 -19.28
N SER A 312 -12.04 7.05 -18.69
CA SER A 312 -12.33 5.72 -18.11
C SER A 312 -12.68 4.68 -19.18
N PHE A 313 -12.88 5.13 -20.39
CA PHE A 313 -13.37 4.39 -21.54
C PHE A 313 -12.49 3.20 -21.94
N PHE A 314 -11.17 3.37 -21.97
CA PHE A 314 -10.24 2.30 -22.33
C PHE A 314 -10.10 1.18 -21.29
N SER A 315 -10.49 1.43 -20.04
CA SER A 315 -10.39 0.41 -19.00
C SER A 315 -11.70 -0.27 -18.62
N SER A 316 -12.85 0.36 -18.93
CA SER A 316 -14.17 -0.10 -18.46
C SER A 316 -15.01 -0.79 -19.53
N HIS A 317 -14.76 -0.54 -20.82
CA HIS A 317 -15.65 -0.92 -21.93
C HIS A 317 -15.65 -2.38 -22.31
N ILE A 318 -14.68 -3.07 -21.85
CA ILE A 318 -14.34 -4.42 -22.22
C ILE A 318 -15.37 -5.45 -21.77
N CYS A 319 -16.03 -5.20 -20.65
CA CYS A 319 -17.02 -6.15 -20.12
C CYS A 319 -18.36 -6.16 -20.86
N CYS A 320 -18.75 -5.04 -21.48
CA CYS A 320 -20.11 -4.89 -22.03
C CYS A 320 -20.25 -5.31 -23.50
N LEU A 321 -19.23 -5.09 -24.35
CA LEU A 321 -19.27 -5.52 -25.74
C LEU A 321 -19.21 -7.04 -25.92
N ALA A 322 -18.51 -7.73 -25.03
CA ALA A 322 -18.51 -9.21 -24.99
C ALA A 322 -19.91 -9.81 -24.78
N ASN A 323 -20.78 -9.12 -24.01
CA ASN A 323 -22.17 -9.53 -23.80
C ASN A 323 -23.07 -9.24 -25.02
N CYS A 324 -22.82 -8.15 -25.75
CA CYS A 324 -23.63 -7.79 -26.93
C CYS A 324 -23.33 -8.63 -28.17
N CYS A 325 -22.08 -9.11 -28.31
CA CYS A 325 -21.66 -9.92 -29.47
C CYS A 325 -21.81 -11.44 -29.29
N GLY A 326 -22.48 -11.92 -28.24
CA GLY A 326 -22.72 -13.35 -28.02
C GLY A 326 -21.49 -14.16 -27.62
N CYS A 327 -20.39 -13.51 -27.27
CA CYS A 327 -19.18 -14.17 -26.74
C CYS A 327 -19.41 -14.63 -25.31
N LYS A 328 -19.96 -15.80 -25.11
CA LYS A 328 -20.18 -16.48 -23.81
C LYS A 328 -18.90 -16.84 -23.03
N TYR A 329 -17.73 -16.48 -23.52
CA TYR A 329 -16.45 -16.93 -22.96
C TYR A 329 -15.94 -16.13 -21.76
N LEU A 330 -16.40 -14.90 -21.52
CA LEU A 330 -15.90 -14.07 -20.42
C LEU A 330 -16.66 -14.21 -19.09
N HIS A 331 -17.84 -14.85 -19.09
CA HIS A 331 -18.66 -15.03 -17.87
C HIS A 331 -18.29 -16.24 -17.01
N ARG A 332 -17.45 -17.16 -17.49
CA ARG A 332 -17.08 -18.38 -16.72
C ARG A 332 -16.00 -18.18 -15.64
N GLN A 333 -15.42 -17.00 -15.50
CA GLN A 333 -14.39 -16.77 -14.50
C GLN A 333 -14.83 -15.94 -13.28
N SER A 334 -16.06 -15.40 -13.24
CA SER A 334 -16.58 -14.70 -12.06
C SER A 334 -17.31 -15.62 -11.07
N ASP A 335 -17.75 -16.82 -11.48
CA ASP A 335 -18.58 -17.70 -10.64
C ASP A 335 -17.82 -18.81 -9.90
N ALA A 336 -16.48 -18.78 -9.92
CA ALA A 336 -15.64 -19.73 -9.17
C ALA A 336 -15.12 -19.13 -7.84
N ARG A 337 -15.96 -18.37 -7.14
CA ARG A 337 -15.75 -17.99 -5.72
C ARG A 337 -17.10 -18.03 -5.00
N THR A 338 -17.47 -19.21 -4.61
CA THR A 338 -18.19 -19.53 -3.39
C THR A 338 -17.32 -20.41 -2.53
#